data_fd72ee729a731b17d571d20db5285b44
#
_entry.id   fd72ee729a731b17d571d20db5285b44
#
_cell.length_a   1.000
_cell.length_b   1.000
_cell.length_c   1.000
_cell.angle_alpha   90.00
_cell.angle_beta   90.00
_cell.angle_gamma   90.00
#
_symmetry.space_group_name_H-M   'P 1'
#
loop_
_entity.id
_entity.type
_entity.pdbx_description
1 polymer ?
#
loop_
_entity_poly.entity_id
_entity_poly.type
_entity_poly.pdbx_seq_one_letter_code
_entity_poly.pdbx_strand_id
1 'polypeptide(L)'
;MSNNKKKISSQINNVHHLAFRCRDAEQTRWFYEDVMGFKLVAAFDFESSPGSGEPLEYMHLFFEMGNGDHVAFFDIPDEADEEKFKYINGFDQHIAFEVDSLEDLENWKKYLGKIF
;
A
#
# COMPACT_ATOMS: atom_id res chain seq x y z
N MET A 1 25.81 -28.56 -5.37
CA MET A 1 24.47 -28.21 -4.85
C MET A 1 23.63 -29.44 -4.72
N SER A 2 23.06 -29.68 -3.59
CA SER A 2 22.25 -30.87 -3.36
C SER A 2 20.88 -30.72 -3.98
N ASN A 3 20.54 -31.63 -4.89
CA ASN A 3 19.21 -31.71 -5.49
C ASN A 3 18.24 -32.55 -4.66
N ASN A 4 18.68 -33.01 -3.48
CA ASN A 4 17.92 -33.94 -2.65
C ASN A 4 17.02 -33.23 -1.63
N LYS A 5 17.03 -31.89 -1.58
CA LYS A 5 16.14 -31.14 -0.70
C LYS A 5 14.71 -31.22 -1.23
N LYS A 6 13.81 -31.76 -0.42
CA LYS A 6 12.38 -31.66 -0.70
C LYS A 6 11.97 -30.22 -0.83
N LYS A 7 11.29 -29.89 -1.92
CA LYS A 7 10.60 -28.61 -2.01
C LYS A 7 9.42 -28.62 -1.07
N ILE A 8 9.29 -27.57 -0.27
CA ILE A 8 8.10 -27.35 0.52
C ILE A 8 6.99 -26.92 -0.44
N SER A 9 5.85 -27.60 -0.38
CA SER A 9 4.65 -27.13 -1.07
C SER A 9 4.28 -25.76 -0.52
N SER A 10 4.11 -24.79 -1.36
CA SER A 10 3.69 -23.45 -0.91
C SER A 10 2.30 -23.52 -0.31
N GLN A 11 2.19 -23.07 0.94
CA GLN A 11 0.90 -22.88 1.61
C GLN A 11 0.57 -21.38 1.71
N ILE A 12 1.34 -20.57 1.00
CA ILE A 12 1.09 -19.14 0.91
C ILE A 12 0.01 -18.93 -0.14
N ASN A 13 -1.09 -18.31 0.23
CA ASN A 13 -2.27 -18.19 -0.61
C ASN A 13 -2.38 -16.83 -1.30
N ASN A 14 -1.96 -15.78 -0.63
CA ASN A 14 -2.17 -14.40 -1.09
C ASN A 14 -1.21 -13.47 -0.37
N VAL A 15 -1.24 -12.22 -0.75
CA VAL A 15 -0.52 -11.16 -0.04
C VAL A 15 -1.49 -10.54 0.95
N HIS A 16 -1.24 -10.71 2.26
CA HIS A 16 -2.07 -10.09 3.29
C HIS A 16 -2.03 -8.57 3.16
N HIS A 17 -0.85 -8.01 3.07
CA HIS A 17 -0.66 -6.60 2.81
C HIS A 17 0.72 -6.32 2.22
N LEU A 18 0.78 -5.22 1.47
CA LEU A 18 2.01 -4.56 1.04
C LEU A 18 2.05 -3.21 1.73
N ALA A 19 3.22 -2.78 2.17
CA ALA A 19 3.36 -1.53 2.91
C ALA A 19 4.34 -0.59 2.23
N PHE A 20 3.96 0.69 2.17
CA PHE A 20 4.74 1.75 1.56
C PHE A 20 4.76 2.96 2.47
N ARG A 21 5.78 3.80 2.31
CA ARG A 21 5.80 5.12 2.94
C ARG A 21 4.87 6.06 2.21
N CYS A 22 4.03 6.81 2.91
CA CYS A 22 3.26 7.89 2.32
C CYS A 22 3.73 9.25 2.84
N ARG A 23 3.38 10.31 2.11
CA ARG A 23 3.75 11.67 2.48
C ARG A 23 2.97 12.15 3.68
N ASP A 24 1.66 11.93 3.68
CA ASP A 24 0.78 12.18 4.80
C ASP A 24 -0.46 11.29 4.73
N ALA A 25 -0.98 10.93 5.89
CA ALA A 25 -2.11 10.01 6.00
C ALA A 25 -3.39 10.59 5.39
N GLU A 26 -3.61 11.88 5.52
CA GLU A 26 -4.84 12.52 5.05
C GLU A 26 -4.93 12.48 3.52
N GLN A 27 -3.85 12.81 2.83
CA GLN A 27 -3.78 12.71 1.37
C GLN A 27 -3.97 11.26 0.91
N THR A 28 -3.34 10.33 1.61
CA THR A 28 -3.40 8.90 1.31
C THR A 28 -4.83 8.39 1.49
N ARG A 29 -5.51 8.79 2.56
CA ARG A 29 -6.92 8.45 2.78
C ARG A 29 -7.82 9.00 1.70
N TRP A 30 -7.61 10.25 1.31
CA TRP A 30 -8.39 10.84 0.22
C TRP A 30 -8.29 9.98 -1.04
N PHE A 31 -7.07 9.61 -1.42
CA PHE A 31 -6.89 8.82 -2.64
C PHE A 31 -7.49 7.42 -2.52
N TYR A 32 -7.14 6.69 -1.45
CA TYR A 32 -7.56 5.28 -1.35
C TYR A 32 -9.00 5.11 -0.89
N GLU A 33 -9.52 5.95 -0.03
CA GLU A 33 -10.93 5.88 0.38
C GLU A 33 -11.85 6.61 -0.59
N ASP A 34 -11.61 7.90 -0.83
CA ASP A 34 -12.55 8.74 -1.56
C ASP A 34 -12.46 8.54 -3.07
N VAL A 35 -11.25 8.37 -3.61
CA VAL A 35 -11.06 8.18 -5.04
C VAL A 35 -11.19 6.70 -5.42
N MET A 36 -10.43 5.83 -4.76
CA MET A 36 -10.39 4.41 -5.12
C MET A 36 -11.47 3.56 -4.48
N GLY A 37 -12.13 4.06 -3.44
CA GLY A 37 -13.21 3.34 -2.79
C GLY A 37 -12.77 2.19 -1.89
N PHE A 38 -11.51 2.14 -1.49
CA PHE A 38 -11.03 1.12 -0.55
C PHE A 38 -11.53 1.47 0.85
N LYS A 39 -11.61 0.46 1.70
CA LYS A 39 -12.05 0.64 3.08
C LYS A 39 -10.84 0.73 4.01
N LEU A 40 -10.75 1.81 4.78
CA LEU A 40 -9.79 1.91 5.87
C LEU A 40 -10.26 1.00 7.00
N VAL A 41 -9.55 -0.10 7.23
CA VAL A 41 -9.95 -1.10 8.24
C VAL A 41 -9.13 -1.01 9.52
N ALA A 42 -7.96 -0.39 9.47
CA ALA A 42 -7.12 -0.22 10.66
C ALA A 42 -6.20 0.99 10.50
N ALA A 43 -5.97 1.66 11.61
CA ALA A 43 -4.99 2.74 11.72
C ALA A 43 -4.39 2.65 13.12
N PHE A 44 -3.07 2.44 13.18
CA PHE A 44 -2.36 2.27 14.45
C PHE A 44 -1.34 3.37 14.63
N ASP A 45 -1.35 3.99 15.81
CA ASP A 45 -0.34 4.97 16.22
C ASP A 45 0.76 4.29 17.01
N PHE A 46 1.99 4.64 16.71
CA PHE A 46 3.17 4.13 17.40
C PHE A 46 4.08 5.29 17.80
N GLU A 47 4.81 5.09 18.89
CA GLU A 47 5.72 6.10 19.45
C GLU A 47 7.19 5.67 19.46
N SER A 48 7.45 4.45 19.02
CA SER A 48 8.82 3.93 18.96
C SER A 48 9.04 3.12 17.70
N SER A 49 10.27 3.19 17.18
CA SER A 49 10.67 2.43 16.01
C SER A 49 10.68 0.94 16.29
N PRO A 50 10.08 0.11 15.41
CA PRO A 50 10.18 -1.33 15.55
C PRO A 50 11.63 -1.78 15.39
N GLY A 51 12.04 -2.70 16.23
CA GLY A 51 13.40 -3.25 16.22
C GLY A 51 14.39 -2.48 17.07
N SER A 52 14.55 -1.16 16.89
CA SER A 52 15.50 -0.36 17.65
C SER A 52 14.93 0.18 18.96
N GLY A 53 13.61 0.37 19.04
CA GLY A 53 12.97 1.00 20.19
C GLY A 53 13.22 2.50 20.31
N GLU A 54 13.91 3.11 19.36
CA GLU A 54 14.15 4.55 19.36
C GLU A 54 12.84 5.32 19.24
N PRO A 55 12.72 6.51 19.86
CA PRO A 55 11.51 7.33 19.72
C PRO A 55 11.23 7.66 18.26
N LEU A 56 10.02 7.34 17.82
CA LEU A 56 9.57 7.64 16.47
C LEU A 56 8.05 7.62 16.45
N GLU A 57 7.44 8.77 16.15
CA GLU A 57 5.99 8.82 15.97
C GLU A 57 5.63 8.45 14.54
N TYR A 58 4.76 7.47 14.38
CA TYR A 58 4.24 7.12 13.06
C TYR A 58 2.88 6.47 13.16
N MET A 59 2.16 6.49 12.04
CA MET A 59 0.88 5.84 11.88
C MET A 59 0.99 4.77 10.81
N HIS A 60 0.34 3.63 11.04
CA HIS A 60 0.25 2.54 10.07
C HIS A 60 -1.21 2.35 9.67
N LEU A 61 -1.52 2.60 8.40
CA LEU A 61 -2.88 2.57 7.85
C LEU A 61 -3.04 1.34 6.95
N PHE A 62 -4.21 0.69 7.05
CA PHE A 62 -4.52 -0.47 6.22
C PHE A 62 -5.81 -0.23 5.44
N PHE A 63 -5.73 -0.35 4.13
CA PHE A 63 -6.87 -0.24 3.23
C PHE A 63 -7.18 -1.60 2.62
N GLU A 64 -8.42 -2.05 2.78
CA GLU A 64 -8.85 -3.36 2.31
C GLU A 64 -9.35 -3.30 0.87
N MET A 65 -8.90 -4.25 0.08
CA MET A 65 -9.37 -4.50 -1.28
C MET A 65 -10.50 -5.53 -1.27
N GLY A 66 -11.17 -5.68 -2.43
CA GLY A 66 -12.34 -6.55 -2.54
C GLY A 66 -12.11 -8.02 -2.22
N ASN A 67 -10.87 -8.51 -2.34
CA ASN A 67 -10.53 -9.89 -2.02
C ASN A 67 -10.09 -10.11 -0.56
N GLY A 68 -10.08 -9.06 0.25
CA GLY A 68 -9.64 -9.12 1.63
C GLY A 68 -8.15 -8.88 1.85
N ASP A 69 -7.37 -8.69 0.79
CA ASP A 69 -5.98 -8.26 0.89
C ASP A 69 -5.92 -6.76 1.14
N HIS A 70 -4.76 -6.29 1.58
CA HIS A 70 -4.61 -4.88 1.97
C HIS A 70 -3.43 -4.23 1.29
N VAL A 71 -3.57 -2.94 1.05
CA VAL A 71 -2.44 -2.05 0.83
C VAL A 71 -2.30 -1.18 2.08
N ALA A 72 -1.09 -1.06 2.58
CA ALA A 72 -0.82 -0.38 3.84
C ALA A 72 0.21 0.73 3.65
N PHE A 73 0.15 1.71 4.54
CA PHE A 73 1.04 2.86 4.47
C PHE A 73 1.58 3.22 5.85
N PHE A 74 2.80 3.74 5.84
CA PHE A 74 3.41 4.36 7.00
C PHE A 74 3.46 5.87 6.79
N ASP A 75 2.84 6.60 7.69
CA ASP A 75 2.97 8.05 7.80
C ASP A 75 3.91 8.36 8.95
N ILE A 76 5.09 8.91 8.63
CA ILE A 76 6.11 9.27 9.60
C ILE A 76 6.36 10.78 9.46
N PRO A 77 5.62 11.64 10.20
CA PRO A 77 5.66 13.09 10.00
C PRO A 77 7.05 13.69 10.10
N ASP A 78 7.86 13.24 11.04
CA ASP A 78 9.21 13.76 11.25
C ASP A 78 10.19 13.40 10.12
N GLU A 79 9.81 12.46 9.25
CA GLU A 79 10.62 12.01 8.12
C GLU A 79 9.95 12.25 6.78
N ALA A 80 8.95 13.12 6.75
CA ALA A 80 8.18 13.41 5.53
C ALA A 80 8.80 14.55 4.72
N ASP A 81 10.08 14.45 4.41
CA ASP A 81 10.79 15.43 3.57
C ASP A 81 10.28 15.38 2.14
N GLU A 82 10.05 16.53 1.54
CA GLU A 82 9.56 16.65 0.17
C GLU A 82 10.42 15.85 -0.82
N GLU A 83 11.73 15.89 -0.66
CA GLU A 83 12.66 15.21 -1.56
C GLU A 83 12.45 13.69 -1.61
N LYS A 84 12.01 13.09 -0.52
CA LYS A 84 11.77 11.64 -0.44
C LYS A 84 10.58 11.19 -1.28
N PHE A 85 9.69 12.12 -1.64
CA PHE A 85 8.46 11.82 -2.36
C PHE A 85 8.44 12.36 -3.79
N LYS A 86 9.56 12.93 -4.24
CA LYS A 86 9.68 13.33 -5.64
C LYS A 86 9.83 12.09 -6.50
N TYR A 87 9.09 12.11 -7.60
CA TYR A 87 9.23 11.06 -8.60
C TYR A 87 10.63 11.13 -9.21
N ILE A 88 11.34 10.02 -9.12
CA ILE A 88 12.68 9.91 -9.68
C ILE A 88 12.63 8.98 -10.90
N ASN A 89 12.20 7.75 -10.70
CA ASN A 89 12.20 6.73 -11.74
C ASN A 89 11.28 5.60 -11.31
N GLY A 90 10.01 5.72 -11.65
CA GLY A 90 8.96 4.89 -11.05
C GLY A 90 8.38 3.82 -11.94
N PHE A 91 8.94 3.59 -13.13
CA PHE A 91 8.37 2.57 -14.01
C PHE A 91 8.50 1.14 -13.44
N ASP A 92 9.48 0.91 -12.58
CA ASP A 92 9.77 -0.39 -11.97
C ASP A 92 9.21 -0.53 -10.54
N GLN A 93 8.64 0.52 -9.99
CA GLN A 93 8.01 0.50 -8.67
C GLN A 93 6.54 0.88 -8.81
N HIS A 94 5.68 -0.10 -8.77
CA HIS A 94 4.25 0.13 -8.97
C HIS A 94 3.42 -0.96 -8.29
N ILE A 95 2.14 -0.65 -8.11
CA ILE A 95 1.13 -1.62 -7.73
C ILE A 95 0.18 -1.75 -8.92
N ALA A 96 -0.07 -2.98 -9.34
CA ALA A 96 -1.08 -3.26 -10.33
C ALA A 96 -2.30 -3.87 -9.63
N PHE A 97 -3.42 -3.18 -9.71
CA PHE A 97 -4.69 -3.69 -9.19
C PHE A 97 -5.47 -4.41 -10.27
N GLU A 98 -6.12 -5.49 -9.90
CA GLU A 98 -6.96 -6.25 -10.80
C GLU A 98 -8.42 -5.82 -10.65
N VAL A 99 -9.12 -5.74 -11.77
CA VAL A 99 -10.58 -5.60 -11.83
C VAL A 99 -11.16 -6.81 -12.55
N ASP A 100 -12.47 -7.01 -12.44
CA ASP A 100 -13.10 -8.26 -12.90
C ASP A 100 -13.21 -8.39 -14.40
N SER A 101 -13.24 -7.27 -15.14
CA SER A 101 -13.47 -7.31 -16.58
C SER A 101 -12.82 -6.13 -17.30
N LEU A 102 -12.72 -6.26 -18.62
CA LEU A 102 -12.27 -5.16 -19.47
C LEU A 102 -13.24 -3.98 -19.40
N GLU A 103 -14.53 -4.24 -19.29
CA GLU A 103 -15.53 -3.19 -19.10
C GLU A 103 -15.28 -2.39 -17.83
N ASP A 104 -14.99 -3.06 -16.73
CA ASP A 104 -14.65 -2.42 -15.46
C ASP A 104 -13.39 -1.57 -15.60
N LEU A 105 -12.39 -2.08 -16.30
CA LEU A 105 -11.16 -1.33 -16.55
C LEU A 105 -11.44 -0.04 -17.33
N GLU A 106 -12.25 -0.11 -18.39
CA GLU A 106 -12.64 1.06 -19.15
C GLU A 106 -13.43 2.07 -18.31
N ASN A 107 -14.30 1.58 -17.44
CA ASN A 107 -15.05 2.43 -16.54
C ASN A 107 -14.15 3.13 -15.52
N TRP A 108 -13.16 2.44 -14.98
CA TRP A 108 -12.16 3.03 -14.10
C TRP A 108 -11.34 4.10 -14.81
N LYS A 109 -10.94 3.85 -16.04
CA LYS A 109 -10.21 4.83 -16.84
C LYS A 109 -11.01 6.12 -17.01
N LYS A 110 -12.29 6.00 -17.35
CA LYS A 110 -13.18 7.17 -17.49
C LYS A 110 -13.35 7.91 -16.18
N TYR A 111 -13.58 7.18 -15.11
CA TYR A 111 -13.78 7.75 -13.77
C TYR A 111 -12.53 8.53 -13.32
N LEU A 112 -11.37 7.92 -13.39
CA LEU A 112 -10.12 8.57 -13.00
C LEU A 112 -9.78 9.76 -13.89
N GLY A 113 -10.12 9.67 -15.17
CA GLY A 113 -9.92 10.78 -16.10
C GLY A 113 -10.73 12.03 -15.79
N LYS A 114 -11.80 11.90 -15.00
CA LYS A 114 -12.59 13.06 -14.53
C LYS A 114 -11.97 13.74 -13.30
N ILE A 115 -11.11 13.03 -12.58
CA ILE A 115 -10.49 13.52 -11.36
C ILE A 115 -9.10 14.10 -11.65
N PHE A 116 -8.38 13.48 -12.56
CA PHE A 116 -6.98 13.83 -12.87
C PHE A 116 -6.77 14.37 -14.29
#